data_72cbf4f786ae232061439216935690c5
#
_entry.id   72cbf4f786ae232061439216935690c5
#
_cell.length_a   1.000
_cell.length_b   1.000
_cell.length_c   1.000
_cell.angle_alpha   90.00
_cell.angle_beta   90.00
_cell.angle_gamma   90.00
#
_symmetry.space_group_name_H-M   'P 1'
#
loop_
_entity.id
_entity.type
_entity.pdbx_description
1 polymer ?
#
loop_
_entity_poly.entity_id
_entity_poly.type
_entity_poly.pdbx_seq_one_letter_code
_entity_poly.pdbx_strand_id
1 'polypeptide(L)'
;MAFLTDRSLATGVTLQDLIHIVITGDTSQGNPDGSSYKATIGQVADAVSLYEIGSGVDSTQRKDVNLYSCGNCSVVSGGFNNTAMDCYSTIVGGSGNTASGYNSFIGGGLLNMTIRSGSTISGGYCNLNRGYDSFIGGGYCNWITSSNHSSIGGGCLNLLGNSANSVISGGKSNTMILGNQSFIGGGTGNTQTSSVFSFIGGGSDNKIRLLDYATISGGYNNKIDGEGCYATISGGYNNTINGDISFIGGGGCNYVDTMSTITGGKNNTTMCCYSFIGGGSGNTIIESYSTIVGGCSNTTLSACYSFIGGGCRNSINNDYSMIGGGTRNVAYGDGSFIGGGLQNTLNGATSIIVGGSNNKTTGNYSIVSGGRNNTISNNIYSTISGGYSNTITSDCSGILGGDNNYLCNTNSFIIGKSINTNRDNTTFINNLTITQLPTYVDNSAALGGGLNVGDVYRTSTGDLKIVY
;
A
#
# COMPACT_ATOMS: atom_id res chain seq x y z
N MET A 1 9.13 77.44 -22.41
CA MET A 1 9.51 76.00 -22.65
C MET A 1 9.60 75.85 -24.15
N ALA A 2 10.81 75.81 -24.70
CA ALA A 2 11.02 75.35 -26.06
C ALA A 2 11.18 73.84 -26.04
N PHE A 3 10.23 73.16 -26.58
CA PHE A 3 10.29 71.70 -26.68
C PHE A 3 11.38 71.33 -27.68
N LEU A 4 12.27 70.45 -27.27
CA LEU A 4 13.32 69.82 -28.07
C LEU A 4 12.78 68.93 -29.21
N THR A 5 11.54 69.11 -29.67
CA THR A 5 10.85 68.23 -30.63
C THR A 5 11.13 68.61 -32.10
N ASP A 6 11.86 69.69 -32.39
CA ASP A 6 12.00 70.20 -33.77
C ASP A 6 13.44 70.19 -34.32
N ARG A 7 14.34 69.34 -33.80
CA ARG A 7 15.63 69.07 -34.42
C ARG A 7 15.64 67.67 -35.00
N SER A 8 15.78 67.62 -36.33
CA SER A 8 16.15 66.40 -37.04
C SER A 8 17.25 65.64 -36.26
N LEU A 9 17.07 64.36 -36.01
CA LEU A 9 18.03 63.45 -35.42
C LEU A 9 19.39 63.65 -36.09
N ALA A 10 20.35 64.29 -35.40
CA ALA A 10 21.70 64.39 -35.87
C ALA A 10 22.31 63.00 -35.89
N THR A 11 22.61 62.46 -37.06
CA THR A 11 23.40 61.26 -37.24
C THR A 11 24.83 61.55 -36.73
N GLY A 12 25.19 61.00 -35.55
CA GLY A 12 26.53 61.14 -35.00
C GLY A 12 26.63 61.74 -33.58
N VAL A 13 25.58 61.67 -32.76
CA VAL A 13 25.65 62.10 -31.35
C VAL A 13 26.61 61.15 -30.58
N THR A 14 27.64 61.75 -29.96
CA THR A 14 28.62 61.03 -29.15
C THR A 14 28.34 61.27 -27.64
N LEU A 15 28.90 60.40 -26.77
CA LEU A 15 28.87 60.54 -25.31
C LEU A 15 29.49 61.84 -24.80
N GLN A 16 30.24 62.61 -25.64
CA GLN A 16 30.84 63.86 -25.32
C GLN A 16 29.97 65.10 -25.70
N ASP A 17 28.88 64.90 -26.39
CA ASP A 17 28.00 66.02 -26.79
C ASP A 17 27.32 66.62 -25.56
N LEU A 18 27.25 67.96 -25.54
CA LEU A 18 26.71 68.72 -24.40
C LEU A 18 25.19 68.87 -24.48
N ILE A 19 24.53 68.53 -23.42
CA ILE A 19 23.09 68.79 -23.19
C ILE A 19 22.92 70.02 -22.26
N HIS A 20 22.00 70.89 -22.59
CA HIS A 20 21.66 72.05 -21.77
C HIS A 20 20.57 71.67 -20.74
N ILE A 21 20.93 71.64 -19.46
CA ILE A 21 20.01 71.37 -18.38
C ILE A 21 19.64 72.66 -17.66
N VAL A 22 18.37 72.99 -17.55
CA VAL A 22 17.87 74.11 -16.80
C VAL A 22 17.25 73.61 -15.51
N ILE A 23 17.81 74.03 -14.37
CA ILE A 23 17.23 73.74 -13.06
C ILE A 23 16.36 74.92 -12.65
N THR A 24 15.09 74.70 -12.73
CA THR A 24 14.09 75.78 -12.33
C THR A 24 14.07 75.88 -10.82
N GLY A 25 14.15 77.11 -10.30
CA GLY A 25 14.15 77.42 -8.88
C GLY A 25 15.55 77.51 -8.25
N ASP A 26 16.65 77.19 -8.97
CA ASP A 26 18.02 77.47 -8.52
C ASP A 26 18.41 78.90 -8.92
N THR A 27 18.47 79.84 -7.96
CA THR A 27 18.86 81.24 -8.16
C THR A 27 20.30 81.47 -7.73
N SER A 28 21.10 80.52 -7.48
CA SER A 28 22.50 80.60 -6.98
C SER A 28 23.45 81.36 -7.91
N GLN A 29 23.10 81.46 -9.20
CA GLN A 29 23.84 82.23 -10.22
C GLN A 29 23.18 83.63 -10.57
N GLY A 30 22.26 84.12 -9.78
CA GLY A 30 21.59 85.37 -10.00
C GLY A 30 20.54 85.41 -11.12
N ASN A 31 20.11 84.28 -11.64
CA ASN A 31 19.06 84.19 -12.63
C ASN A 31 17.71 83.79 -11.97
N PRO A 32 16.69 84.68 -11.96
CA PRO A 32 15.44 84.38 -11.32
C PRO A 32 14.62 83.28 -11.97
N ASP A 33 14.95 82.86 -13.22
CA ASP A 33 14.28 81.81 -13.95
C ASP A 33 15.00 80.44 -13.82
N GLY A 34 16.08 80.36 -12.99
CA GLY A 34 16.87 79.20 -12.73
C GLY A 34 18.26 79.22 -13.40
N SER A 35 19.18 78.40 -12.94
CA SER A 35 20.53 78.27 -13.44
C SER A 35 20.64 77.26 -14.57
N SER A 36 21.45 77.60 -15.60
CA SER A 36 21.70 76.69 -16.72
C SER A 36 23.05 76.00 -16.54
N TYR A 37 23.06 74.71 -16.63
CA TYR A 37 24.26 73.87 -16.56
C TYR A 37 24.44 73.11 -17.87
N LYS A 38 25.68 72.88 -18.23
CA LYS A 38 26.06 72.04 -19.37
C LYS A 38 26.58 70.73 -18.83
N ALA A 39 26.02 69.63 -19.34
CA ALA A 39 26.49 68.28 -19.05
C ALA A 39 26.64 67.52 -20.35
N THR A 40 27.61 66.61 -20.44
CA THR A 40 27.73 65.67 -21.58
C THR A 40 26.58 64.68 -21.50
N ILE A 41 26.24 64.07 -22.64
CA ILE A 41 25.28 62.97 -22.71
C ILE A 41 25.69 61.83 -21.77
N GLY A 42 27.01 61.53 -21.68
CA GLY A 42 27.54 60.55 -20.73
C GLY A 42 27.25 60.95 -19.28
N GLN A 43 27.50 62.19 -18.87
CA GLN A 43 27.21 62.66 -17.49
C GLN A 43 25.72 62.63 -17.15
N VAL A 44 24.85 62.90 -18.10
CA VAL A 44 23.39 62.79 -17.88
C VAL A 44 22.97 61.31 -17.83
N ALA A 45 23.53 60.47 -18.71
CA ALA A 45 23.27 59.04 -18.68
C ALA A 45 23.72 58.42 -17.36
N ASP A 46 24.91 58.77 -16.86
CA ASP A 46 25.42 58.32 -15.55
C ASP A 46 24.57 58.84 -14.37
N ALA A 47 24.07 60.06 -14.43
CA ALA A 47 23.23 60.66 -13.38
C ALA A 47 21.85 60.06 -13.33
N VAL A 48 21.26 59.63 -14.45
CA VAL A 48 19.90 59.04 -14.52
C VAL A 48 19.94 57.50 -14.62
N SER A 49 21.10 56.89 -14.83
CA SER A 49 21.23 55.47 -14.87
C SER A 49 20.96 54.88 -13.48
N LEU A 50 20.04 53.97 -13.42
CA LEU A 50 19.78 53.16 -12.22
C LEU A 50 20.74 52.02 -12.05
N TYR A 51 21.59 51.75 -13.05
CA TYR A 51 22.53 50.61 -13.08
C TYR A 51 23.96 51.10 -13.29
N GLU A 52 24.90 50.38 -12.73
CA GLU A 52 26.33 50.54 -12.92
C GLU A 52 26.96 49.23 -13.41
N ILE A 53 28.18 49.31 -13.94
CA ILE A 53 28.97 48.12 -14.31
C ILE A 53 29.47 47.48 -13.04
N GLY A 54 29.20 46.17 -12.91
CA GLY A 54 29.73 45.35 -11.85
C GLY A 54 31.23 44.98 -12.10
N SER A 55 31.82 44.19 -11.25
CA SER A 55 33.24 43.79 -11.33
C SER A 55 33.54 42.77 -12.42
N GLY A 56 32.57 42.07 -12.95
CA GLY A 56 32.73 41.15 -14.08
C GLY A 56 32.62 41.86 -15.45
N VAL A 57 33.21 41.28 -16.50
CA VAL A 57 33.11 41.81 -17.88
C VAL A 57 31.60 41.76 -18.30
N ASP A 58 31.13 42.92 -18.83
CA ASP A 58 29.72 43.11 -19.25
C ASP A 58 28.69 42.81 -18.17
N SER A 59 29.06 42.84 -16.90
CA SER A 59 28.13 42.70 -15.77
C SER A 59 27.44 44.01 -15.41
N THR A 60 26.19 43.95 -14.90
CA THR A 60 25.44 45.11 -14.46
C THR A 60 24.84 44.94 -13.08
N GLN A 61 24.85 46.01 -12.30
CA GLN A 61 24.18 46.05 -10.97
C GLN A 61 23.53 47.42 -10.79
N ARG A 62 22.49 47.48 -9.96
CA ARG A 62 21.85 48.75 -9.58
C ARG A 62 22.77 49.56 -8.68
N LYS A 63 22.78 50.87 -8.81
CA LYS A 63 23.66 51.81 -8.05
C LYS A 63 23.39 51.88 -6.56
N ASP A 64 22.42 51.17 -6.04
CA ASP A 64 22.06 51.20 -4.64
C ASP A 64 22.69 50.06 -3.84
N VAL A 65 23.18 50.42 -2.70
CA VAL A 65 23.65 49.65 -1.53
C VAL A 65 23.90 48.14 -1.68
N ASN A 66 25.18 47.73 -1.56
CA ASN A 66 25.64 46.34 -1.35
C ASN A 66 25.12 45.33 -2.35
N LEU A 67 25.14 45.66 -3.65
CA LEU A 67 24.90 44.71 -4.74
C LEU A 67 26.21 44.35 -5.40
N TYR A 68 26.42 43.09 -5.69
CA TYR A 68 27.67 42.62 -6.31
C TYR A 68 27.37 41.77 -7.55
N SER A 69 27.79 42.26 -8.71
CA SER A 69 27.74 41.55 -9.98
C SER A 69 29.18 41.30 -10.43
N CYS A 70 29.71 40.11 -10.04
CA CYS A 70 31.12 39.76 -10.19
C CYS A 70 31.43 38.86 -11.39
N GLY A 71 30.47 38.06 -11.82
CA GLY A 71 30.57 37.16 -12.97
C GLY A 71 30.47 37.93 -14.30
N ASN A 72 31.11 37.44 -15.36
CA ASN A 72 30.98 38.04 -16.70
C ASN A 72 29.53 37.94 -17.17
N CYS A 73 28.99 39.03 -17.71
CA CYS A 73 27.59 39.17 -18.14
C CYS A 73 26.56 38.86 -17.00
N SER A 74 26.94 38.98 -15.74
CA SER A 74 26.03 38.78 -14.62
C SER A 74 25.16 40.01 -14.35
N VAL A 75 23.97 39.84 -13.77
CA VAL A 75 23.04 40.92 -13.56
C VAL A 75 22.46 40.88 -12.13
N VAL A 76 22.49 42.05 -11.45
CA VAL A 76 21.74 42.27 -10.21
C VAL A 76 20.84 43.50 -10.43
N SER A 77 19.52 43.26 -10.62
CA SER A 77 18.60 44.35 -10.98
C SER A 77 18.17 45.21 -9.81
N GLY A 78 18.33 44.73 -8.55
CA GLY A 78 17.95 45.54 -7.40
C GLY A 78 17.99 44.80 -6.06
N GLY A 79 17.43 45.43 -5.01
CA GLY A 79 17.33 44.89 -3.68
C GLY A 79 18.48 45.31 -2.74
N PHE A 80 18.82 44.44 -1.78
CA PHE A 80 19.85 44.73 -0.76
C PHE A 80 20.73 43.49 -0.55
N ASN A 81 22.06 43.69 -0.57
CA ASN A 81 23.05 42.65 -0.26
C ASN A 81 22.93 41.37 -1.14
N ASN A 82 22.56 41.53 -2.42
CA ASN A 82 22.50 40.43 -3.40
C ASN A 82 23.84 40.28 -4.12
N THR A 83 24.24 39.04 -4.41
CA THR A 83 25.56 38.74 -5.05
C THR A 83 25.40 37.76 -6.20
N ALA A 84 25.71 38.16 -7.44
CA ALA A 84 25.79 37.33 -8.64
C ALA A 84 27.28 37.07 -8.95
N MET A 85 27.76 35.81 -8.68
CA MET A 85 29.18 35.50 -8.67
C MET A 85 29.72 34.91 -9.97
N ASP A 86 28.95 34.14 -10.69
CA ASP A 86 29.41 33.40 -11.88
C ASP A 86 28.83 33.98 -13.17
N CYS A 87 29.42 33.62 -14.30
CA CYS A 87 29.01 34.12 -15.61
C CYS A 87 27.52 33.85 -15.89
N TYR A 88 26.85 34.86 -16.48
CA TYR A 88 25.44 34.84 -16.83
C TYR A 88 24.50 34.62 -15.65
N SER A 89 24.96 34.71 -14.40
CA SER A 89 24.09 34.60 -13.24
C SER A 89 23.22 35.86 -13.08
N THR A 90 21.98 35.66 -12.67
CA THR A 90 21.00 36.77 -12.57
C THR A 90 20.27 36.75 -11.26
N ILE A 91 20.17 37.93 -10.61
CA ILE A 91 19.29 38.18 -9.45
C ILE A 91 18.41 39.38 -9.75
N VAL A 92 17.08 39.18 -9.76
CA VAL A 92 16.13 40.24 -10.06
C VAL A 92 15.95 41.20 -8.86
N GLY A 93 15.96 40.68 -7.64
CA GLY A 93 15.77 41.54 -6.45
C GLY A 93 15.83 40.80 -5.11
N GLY A 94 15.23 41.36 -4.08
CA GLY A 94 15.18 40.76 -2.74
C GLY A 94 16.39 41.17 -1.87
N SER A 95 16.73 40.33 -0.87
CA SER A 95 17.80 40.67 0.07
C SER A 95 18.66 39.42 0.40
N GLY A 96 19.97 39.61 0.40
CA GLY A 96 20.94 38.56 0.78
C GLY A 96 20.93 37.32 -0.13
N ASN A 97 20.45 37.43 -1.35
CA ASN A 97 20.45 36.30 -2.29
C ASN A 97 21.82 36.14 -2.96
N THR A 98 22.24 34.89 -3.20
CA THR A 98 23.55 34.59 -3.82
C THR A 98 23.38 33.64 -5.00
N ALA A 99 23.71 34.08 -6.21
CA ALA A 99 23.73 33.28 -7.43
C ALA A 99 25.19 32.97 -7.80
N SER A 100 25.68 31.79 -7.42
CA SER A 100 27.08 31.37 -7.60
C SER A 100 27.26 30.36 -8.74
N GLY A 101 26.24 29.89 -9.39
CA GLY A 101 26.31 28.93 -10.51
C GLY A 101 26.33 29.64 -11.86
N TYR A 102 27.07 29.08 -12.82
CA TYR A 102 27.00 29.54 -14.21
C TYR A 102 25.55 29.47 -14.75
N ASN A 103 25.09 30.55 -15.39
CA ASN A 103 23.72 30.65 -15.91
C ASN A 103 22.63 30.35 -14.85
N SER A 104 22.89 30.70 -13.60
CA SER A 104 21.92 30.50 -12.52
C SER A 104 21.00 31.71 -12.34
N PHE A 105 19.80 31.48 -11.81
CA PHE A 105 18.77 32.50 -11.68
C PHE A 105 18.12 32.53 -10.29
N ILE A 106 18.00 33.73 -9.71
CA ILE A 106 17.17 33.97 -8.51
C ILE A 106 16.20 35.11 -8.81
N GLY A 107 14.89 34.83 -8.79
CA GLY A 107 13.85 35.83 -9.05
C GLY A 107 13.66 36.84 -7.91
N GLY A 108 14.05 36.51 -6.69
CA GLY A 108 13.95 37.43 -5.53
C GLY A 108 13.87 36.70 -4.20
N GLY A 109 13.25 37.35 -3.19
CA GLY A 109 13.10 36.79 -1.85
C GLY A 109 14.25 37.10 -0.90
N LEU A 110 14.47 36.29 0.11
CA LEU A 110 15.42 36.54 1.17
C LEU A 110 16.33 35.31 1.40
N LEU A 111 17.64 35.50 1.38
CA LEU A 111 18.66 34.48 1.68
C LEU A 111 18.58 33.22 0.81
N ASN A 112 18.16 33.34 -0.45
CA ASN A 112 18.16 32.23 -1.39
C ASN A 112 19.54 32.04 -2.02
N MET A 113 19.96 30.81 -2.29
CA MET A 113 21.29 30.51 -2.83
C MET A 113 21.23 29.45 -3.93
N THR A 114 21.78 29.78 -5.11
CA THR A 114 22.07 28.83 -6.19
C THR A 114 23.59 28.61 -6.29
N ILE A 115 24.02 27.33 -6.48
CA ILE A 115 25.45 27.00 -6.47
C ILE A 115 25.93 26.34 -7.75
N ARG A 116 25.09 25.57 -8.44
CA ARG A 116 25.46 24.84 -9.65
C ARG A 116 24.87 25.47 -10.90
N SER A 117 25.49 25.12 -12.04
CA SER A 117 25.09 25.61 -13.36
C SER A 117 23.62 25.34 -13.66
N GLY A 118 22.94 26.27 -14.30
CA GLY A 118 21.54 26.17 -14.69
C GLY A 118 20.53 26.14 -13.52
N SER A 119 21.00 26.26 -12.27
CA SER A 119 20.12 26.19 -11.12
C SER A 119 19.24 27.45 -10.96
N THR A 120 17.97 27.24 -10.66
CA THR A 120 16.98 28.32 -10.57
C THR A 120 16.25 28.29 -9.22
N ILE A 121 16.05 29.47 -8.63
CA ILE A 121 15.13 29.70 -7.50
C ILE A 121 14.24 30.89 -7.87
N SER A 122 12.91 30.68 -7.97
CA SER A 122 12.01 31.77 -8.32
C SER A 122 11.83 32.80 -7.20
N GLY A 123 12.00 32.38 -5.93
CA GLY A 123 11.87 33.29 -4.78
C GLY A 123 11.77 32.56 -3.43
N GLY A 124 11.15 33.21 -2.44
CA GLY A 124 10.96 32.65 -1.11
C GLY A 124 12.04 33.01 -0.10
N TYR A 125 12.20 32.19 0.93
CA TYR A 125 13.15 32.43 2.02
C TYR A 125 14.06 31.22 2.28
N CYS A 126 15.37 31.44 2.30
CA CYS A 126 16.38 30.46 2.71
C CYS A 126 16.36 29.17 1.86
N ASN A 127 16.00 29.25 0.56
CA ASN A 127 16.02 28.12 -0.32
C ASN A 127 17.46 27.91 -0.86
N LEU A 128 17.89 26.64 -0.95
CA LEU A 128 19.22 26.27 -1.40
C LEU A 128 19.16 25.31 -2.58
N ASN A 129 19.71 25.70 -3.74
CA ASN A 129 19.79 24.85 -4.91
C ASN A 129 21.26 24.55 -5.29
N ARG A 130 21.67 23.29 -5.05
CA ARG A 130 22.99 22.73 -5.40
C ARG A 130 22.91 21.64 -6.48
N GLY A 131 21.82 21.56 -7.23
CA GLY A 131 21.65 20.65 -8.35
C GLY A 131 21.96 21.34 -9.67
N TYR A 132 22.56 20.64 -10.64
CA TYR A 132 22.68 21.13 -12.03
C TYR A 132 21.30 21.14 -12.69
N ASP A 133 20.98 22.19 -13.44
CA ASP A 133 19.73 22.34 -14.20
C ASP A 133 18.48 22.02 -13.36
N SER A 134 18.50 22.45 -12.12
CA SER A 134 17.48 22.14 -11.13
C SER A 134 16.67 23.36 -10.71
N PHE A 135 15.46 23.14 -10.22
CA PHE A 135 14.51 24.20 -9.99
C PHE A 135 13.88 24.16 -8.57
N ILE A 136 13.86 25.30 -7.89
CA ILE A 136 13.03 25.54 -6.70
C ILE A 136 12.05 26.67 -7.01
N GLY A 137 10.74 26.39 -7.01
CA GLY A 137 9.68 27.34 -7.29
C GLY A 137 9.51 28.42 -6.21
N GLY A 138 9.99 28.19 -4.99
CA GLY A 138 9.92 29.12 -3.89
C GLY A 138 9.65 28.45 -2.54
N GLY A 139 9.04 29.19 -1.59
CA GLY A 139 8.72 28.66 -0.28
C GLY A 139 9.78 28.97 0.79
N TYR A 140 9.85 28.14 1.83
CA TYR A 140 10.67 28.33 3.01
C TYR A 140 11.64 27.17 3.21
N CYS A 141 12.95 27.44 3.17
CA CYS A 141 14.02 26.48 3.47
C CYS A 141 13.88 25.16 2.69
N ASN A 142 13.60 25.20 1.40
CA ASN A 142 13.63 24.02 0.53
C ASN A 142 15.04 23.83 -0.02
N TRP A 143 15.54 22.59 -0.02
CA TRP A 143 16.91 22.28 -0.35
C TRP A 143 17.03 21.21 -1.43
N ILE A 144 17.79 21.52 -2.49
CA ILE A 144 18.26 20.54 -3.47
C ILE A 144 19.77 20.38 -3.28
N THR A 145 20.23 19.16 -2.98
CA THR A 145 21.65 18.87 -2.76
C THR A 145 22.10 17.73 -3.68
N SER A 146 23.05 18.01 -4.58
CA SER A 146 23.62 17.03 -5.52
C SER A 146 22.55 16.23 -6.33
N SER A 147 21.43 16.88 -6.66
CA SER A 147 20.31 16.28 -7.39
C SER A 147 20.11 17.03 -8.70
N ASN A 148 20.62 16.47 -9.79
CA ASN A 148 20.57 17.11 -11.11
C ASN A 148 19.21 16.92 -11.78
N HIS A 149 18.81 17.89 -12.62
CA HIS A 149 17.55 17.87 -13.36
C HIS A 149 16.33 17.62 -12.47
N SER A 150 16.37 18.15 -11.25
CA SER A 150 15.36 17.86 -10.22
C SER A 150 14.62 19.11 -9.80
N SER A 151 13.43 18.97 -9.26
CA SER A 151 12.65 20.14 -8.86
C SER A 151 11.94 20.00 -7.52
N ILE A 152 11.88 21.13 -6.79
CA ILE A 152 10.96 21.34 -5.66
C ILE A 152 10.01 22.46 -6.07
N GLY A 153 8.72 22.16 -6.23
CA GLY A 153 7.73 23.15 -6.66
C GLY A 153 7.51 24.26 -5.64
N GLY A 154 7.71 23.98 -4.36
CA GLY A 154 7.57 24.97 -3.27
C GLY A 154 7.39 24.33 -1.90
N GLY A 155 6.72 25.03 -0.97
CA GLY A 155 6.44 24.51 0.36
C GLY A 155 7.50 24.88 1.39
N CYS A 156 7.68 24.03 2.40
CA CYS A 156 8.51 24.32 3.56
C CYS A 156 9.36 23.11 3.96
N LEU A 157 10.68 23.32 4.10
CA LEU A 157 11.62 22.31 4.61
C LEU A 157 11.67 21.01 3.77
N ASN A 158 11.40 21.09 2.46
CA ASN A 158 11.50 19.92 1.59
C ASN A 158 12.96 19.70 1.16
N LEU A 159 13.39 18.45 1.11
CA LEU A 159 14.78 18.06 0.80
C LEU A 159 14.87 17.05 -0.36
N LEU A 160 15.59 17.39 -1.40
CA LEU A 160 16.08 16.50 -2.45
C LEU A 160 17.59 16.31 -2.29
N GLY A 161 18.03 15.12 -1.93
CA GLY A 161 19.44 14.78 -1.73
C GLY A 161 19.91 13.62 -2.61
N ASN A 162 20.93 13.83 -3.46
CA ASN A 162 21.48 12.79 -4.34
C ASN A 162 20.41 12.03 -5.16
N SER A 163 19.38 12.76 -5.66
CA SER A 163 18.20 12.18 -6.33
C SER A 163 17.99 12.87 -7.68
N ALA A 164 18.64 12.37 -8.72
CA ALA A 164 18.55 12.95 -10.07
C ALA A 164 17.19 12.68 -10.73
N ASN A 165 16.76 13.60 -11.60
CA ASN A 165 15.51 13.51 -12.36
C ASN A 165 14.27 13.31 -11.46
N SER A 166 14.25 13.95 -10.31
CA SER A 166 13.23 13.70 -9.27
C SER A 166 12.48 14.95 -8.87
N VAL A 167 11.27 14.78 -8.37
CA VAL A 167 10.40 15.89 -8.08
C VAL A 167 9.75 15.77 -6.68
N ILE A 168 9.80 16.85 -5.92
CA ILE A 168 8.88 17.11 -4.80
C ILE A 168 7.97 18.27 -5.21
N SER A 169 6.69 18.04 -5.46
CA SER A 169 5.80 19.11 -5.94
C SER A 169 5.56 20.18 -4.89
N GLY A 170 5.65 19.85 -3.61
CA GLY A 170 5.47 20.81 -2.52
C GLY A 170 5.25 20.16 -1.16
N GLY A 171 4.52 20.88 -0.27
CA GLY A 171 4.20 20.38 1.06
C GLY A 171 5.23 20.78 2.13
N LYS A 172 5.31 20.01 3.21
CA LYS A 172 6.17 20.33 4.36
C LYS A 172 7.03 19.13 4.76
N SER A 173 8.33 19.37 4.90
CA SER A 173 9.28 18.37 5.43
C SER A 173 9.30 17.05 4.65
N ASN A 174 8.98 17.07 3.35
CA ASN A 174 9.11 15.90 2.51
C ASN A 174 10.58 15.70 2.14
N THR A 175 11.05 14.46 2.20
CA THR A 175 12.47 14.14 2.02
C THR A 175 12.65 13.03 1.00
N MET A 176 13.55 13.26 0.03
CA MET A 176 13.97 12.24 -0.93
C MET A 176 15.50 12.20 -0.94
N ILE A 177 16.06 11.03 -0.65
CA ILE A 177 17.50 10.80 -0.61
C ILE A 177 17.82 9.53 -1.38
N LEU A 178 18.74 9.62 -2.39
CA LEU A 178 19.09 8.50 -3.26
C LEU A 178 17.88 7.90 -4.00
N GLY A 179 16.90 8.74 -4.31
CA GLY A 179 15.63 8.36 -4.95
C GLY A 179 15.57 8.85 -6.41
N ASN A 180 16.46 8.36 -7.27
CA ASN A 180 16.50 8.79 -8.67
C ASN A 180 15.19 8.49 -9.41
N GLN A 181 14.79 9.39 -10.32
CA GLN A 181 13.59 9.24 -11.15
C GLN A 181 12.31 8.97 -10.33
N SER A 182 12.22 9.61 -9.17
CA SER A 182 11.17 9.39 -8.19
C SER A 182 10.35 10.66 -7.92
N PHE A 183 9.19 10.49 -7.33
CA PHE A 183 8.23 11.57 -7.16
C PHE A 183 7.55 11.58 -5.78
N ILE A 184 7.51 12.75 -5.15
CA ILE A 184 6.63 13.03 -3.99
C ILE A 184 5.66 14.15 -4.38
N GLY A 185 4.35 13.84 -4.44
CA GLY A 185 3.32 14.80 -4.87
C GLY A 185 3.05 15.92 -3.87
N GLY A 186 3.39 15.71 -2.61
CA GLY A 186 3.18 16.73 -1.56
C GLY A 186 2.90 16.13 -0.19
N GLY A 187 2.13 16.83 0.65
CA GLY A 187 1.81 16.38 1.99
C GLY A 187 2.85 16.76 3.03
N THR A 188 2.97 16.00 4.11
CA THR A 188 3.85 16.32 5.24
C THR A 188 4.69 15.11 5.65
N GLY A 189 6.00 15.28 5.78
CA GLY A 189 6.88 14.27 6.34
C GLY A 189 7.05 13.00 5.51
N ASN A 190 6.63 13.00 4.24
CA ASN A 190 6.79 11.84 3.37
C ASN A 190 8.27 11.63 3.01
N THR A 191 8.72 10.39 3.04
CA THR A 191 10.15 10.07 2.89
C THR A 191 10.37 8.96 1.85
N GLN A 192 11.28 9.21 0.89
CA GLN A 192 11.84 8.19 0.01
C GLN A 192 13.35 8.11 0.22
N THR A 193 13.86 6.89 0.45
CA THR A 193 15.30 6.70 0.70
C THR A 193 15.80 5.45 -0.01
N SER A 194 16.83 5.60 -0.85
CA SER A 194 17.44 4.50 -1.62
C SER A 194 16.40 3.72 -2.44
N SER A 195 15.51 4.44 -3.14
CA SER A 195 14.39 3.87 -3.89
C SER A 195 14.25 4.57 -5.23
N VAL A 196 14.53 3.88 -6.31
CA VAL A 196 14.49 4.41 -7.67
C VAL A 196 13.15 4.14 -8.33
N PHE A 197 12.68 5.03 -9.21
CA PHE A 197 11.36 4.92 -9.89
C PHE A 197 10.17 4.79 -8.94
N SER A 198 10.26 5.38 -7.76
CA SER A 198 9.24 5.24 -6.73
C SER A 198 8.34 6.45 -6.60
N PHE A 199 7.12 6.26 -6.13
CA PHE A 199 6.09 7.27 -6.10
C PHE A 199 5.39 7.35 -4.74
N ILE A 200 5.33 8.56 -4.15
CA ILE A 200 4.43 8.90 -3.05
C ILE A 200 3.49 10.00 -3.53
N GLY A 201 2.18 9.71 -3.67
CA GLY A 201 1.21 10.69 -4.17
C GLY A 201 0.96 11.85 -3.19
N GLY A 202 1.06 11.60 -1.90
CA GLY A 202 0.86 12.61 -0.86
C GLY A 202 0.57 12.00 0.52
N GLY A 203 -0.20 12.72 1.36
CA GLY A 203 -0.53 12.27 2.71
C GLY A 203 0.50 12.70 3.75
N SER A 204 0.60 11.97 4.85
CA SER A 204 1.52 12.29 5.94
C SER A 204 2.33 11.08 6.40
N ASP A 205 3.61 11.30 6.60
CA ASP A 205 4.55 10.34 7.18
C ASP A 205 4.68 9.01 6.42
N ASN A 206 4.30 8.99 5.13
CA ASN A 206 4.47 7.81 4.29
C ASN A 206 5.93 7.59 3.93
N LYS A 207 6.40 6.32 3.92
CA LYS A 207 7.80 5.99 3.74
C LYS A 207 8.02 4.87 2.72
N ILE A 208 8.94 5.11 1.78
CA ILE A 208 9.49 4.08 0.88
C ILE A 208 11.00 3.99 1.15
N ARG A 209 11.51 2.78 1.39
CA ARG A 209 12.91 2.56 1.67
C ARG A 209 13.43 1.26 1.06
N LEU A 210 14.55 1.33 0.37
CA LEU A 210 15.28 0.19 -0.21
C LEU A 210 14.46 -0.65 -1.24
N LEU A 211 13.34 -0.13 -1.75
CA LEU A 211 12.53 -0.78 -2.78
C LEU A 211 12.38 0.12 -4.01
N ASP A 212 12.72 -0.41 -5.18
CA ASP A 212 12.50 0.25 -6.46
C ASP A 212 11.08 0.01 -6.99
N TYR A 213 10.60 0.89 -7.87
CA TYR A 213 9.25 0.82 -8.45
C TYR A 213 8.13 0.71 -7.41
N ALA A 214 8.37 1.23 -6.21
CA ALA A 214 7.41 1.20 -5.13
C ALA A 214 6.42 2.37 -5.18
N THR A 215 5.17 2.14 -4.82
CA THR A 215 4.12 3.15 -4.86
C THR A 215 3.34 3.23 -3.55
N ILE A 216 3.25 4.44 -2.98
CA ILE A 216 2.25 4.78 -1.96
C ILE A 216 1.39 5.90 -2.51
N SER A 217 0.11 5.64 -2.83
CA SER A 217 -0.74 6.67 -3.41
C SER A 217 -1.09 7.78 -2.40
N GLY A 218 -1.11 7.47 -1.10
CA GLY A 218 -1.36 8.45 -0.05
C GLY A 218 -1.67 7.82 1.31
N GLY A 219 -2.36 8.59 2.18
CA GLY A 219 -2.74 8.13 3.51
C GLY A 219 -1.79 8.59 4.61
N TYR A 220 -1.79 7.89 5.74
CA TYR A 220 -1.02 8.24 6.92
C TYR A 220 -0.12 7.10 7.39
N ASN A 221 1.16 7.38 7.54
CA ASN A 221 2.16 6.48 8.10
C ASN A 221 2.18 5.08 7.45
N ASN A 222 1.95 5.02 6.13
CA ASN A 222 2.12 3.79 5.36
C ASN A 222 3.60 3.60 5.05
N LYS A 223 4.06 2.35 5.09
CA LYS A 223 5.47 2.01 4.95
C LYS A 223 5.69 0.89 3.93
N ILE A 224 6.57 1.12 2.98
CA ILE A 224 7.16 0.09 2.14
C ILE A 224 8.65 0.04 2.47
N ASP A 225 9.13 -1.11 2.95
CA ASP A 225 10.50 -1.32 3.40
C ASP A 225 10.98 -2.72 2.99
N GLY A 226 12.26 -2.93 2.86
CA GLY A 226 12.82 -4.21 2.47
C GLY A 226 13.64 -4.11 1.19
N GLU A 227 14.16 -5.23 0.72
CA GLU A 227 14.90 -5.33 -0.54
C GLU A 227 13.98 -5.91 -1.62
N GLY A 228 14.07 -5.41 -2.86
CA GLY A 228 13.28 -5.88 -4.00
C GLY A 228 12.63 -4.77 -4.80
N CYS A 229 11.48 -5.05 -5.44
CA CYS A 229 10.78 -4.10 -6.30
C CYS A 229 9.26 -4.38 -6.40
N TYR A 230 8.52 -3.42 -6.99
CA TYR A 230 7.11 -3.54 -7.36
C TYR A 230 6.12 -3.71 -6.20
N ALA A 231 6.33 -3.02 -5.10
CA ALA A 231 5.37 -3.01 -4.00
C ALA A 231 4.41 -1.81 -4.07
N THR A 232 3.15 -2.01 -3.70
CA THR A 232 2.14 -0.94 -3.76
C THR A 232 1.24 -0.91 -2.52
N ILE A 233 1.10 0.29 -1.93
CA ILE A 233 0.06 0.62 -0.96
C ILE A 233 -0.83 1.71 -1.56
N SER A 234 -2.11 1.40 -1.83
CA SER A 234 -3.02 2.38 -2.43
C SER A 234 -3.50 3.46 -1.44
N GLY A 235 -3.35 3.24 -0.14
CA GLY A 235 -3.71 4.24 0.87
C GLY A 235 -3.99 3.67 2.25
N GLY A 236 -4.79 4.39 3.06
CA GLY A 236 -5.10 3.98 4.42
C GLY A 236 -4.09 4.47 5.46
N TYR A 237 -3.98 3.77 6.58
CA TYR A 237 -3.09 4.19 7.66
C TYR A 237 -2.32 3.03 8.29
N ASN A 238 -1.06 3.26 8.63
CA ASN A 238 -0.18 2.28 9.29
C ASN A 238 -0.07 0.94 8.55
N ASN A 239 -0.26 0.91 7.23
CA ASN A 239 -0.06 -0.30 6.46
C ASN A 239 1.43 -0.49 6.17
N THR A 240 1.91 -1.72 6.22
CA THR A 240 3.33 -2.03 6.02
C THR A 240 3.51 -3.16 5.01
N ILE A 241 4.36 -2.94 4.02
CA ILE A 241 4.92 -3.96 3.14
C ILE A 241 6.41 -4.07 3.46
N ASN A 242 6.89 -5.29 3.71
CA ASN A 242 8.30 -5.57 4.03
C ASN A 242 9.01 -6.43 2.97
N GLY A 243 8.47 -6.53 1.79
CA GLY A 243 9.01 -7.33 0.70
C GLY A 243 8.57 -6.86 -0.68
N ASP A 244 9.04 -7.57 -1.70
CA ASP A 244 8.80 -7.27 -3.11
C ASP A 244 7.46 -7.84 -3.62
N ILE A 245 7.05 -7.36 -4.80
CA ILE A 245 5.88 -7.83 -5.57
C ILE A 245 4.62 -7.96 -4.69
N SER A 246 4.41 -7.00 -3.78
CA SER A 246 3.37 -7.07 -2.76
C SER A 246 2.36 -5.94 -2.88
N PHE A 247 1.12 -6.19 -2.45
CA PHE A 247 0.04 -5.22 -2.59
C PHE A 247 -0.82 -5.10 -1.33
N ILE A 248 -1.04 -3.84 -0.90
CA ILE A 248 -2.08 -3.49 0.09
C ILE A 248 -3.02 -2.47 -0.55
N GLY A 249 -4.30 -2.84 -0.76
CA GLY A 249 -5.31 -1.96 -1.35
C GLY A 249 -5.76 -0.81 -0.43
N GLY A 250 -5.54 -0.93 0.87
CA GLY A 250 -5.88 0.11 1.83
C GLY A 250 -6.24 -0.41 3.22
N GLY A 251 -7.06 0.34 3.96
CA GLY A 251 -7.42 -0.02 5.32
C GLY A 251 -6.42 0.43 6.38
N GLY A 252 -6.26 -0.32 7.45
CA GLY A 252 -5.39 0.12 8.54
C GLY A 252 -4.62 -1.00 9.22
N CYS A 253 -3.35 -0.75 9.52
CA CYS A 253 -2.48 -1.66 10.25
C CYS A 253 -2.38 -3.06 9.58
N ASN A 254 -2.46 -3.12 8.26
CA ASN A 254 -2.25 -4.36 7.52
C ASN A 254 -0.74 -4.56 7.27
N TYR A 255 -0.30 -5.81 7.33
CA TYR A 255 1.09 -6.19 7.13
C TYR A 255 1.23 -7.26 6.05
N VAL A 256 2.07 -7.00 5.07
CA VAL A 256 2.43 -7.95 4.00
C VAL A 256 3.95 -8.13 3.99
N ASP A 257 4.40 -9.37 4.00
CA ASP A 257 5.82 -9.66 3.82
C ASP A 257 6.18 -9.66 2.33
N THR A 258 6.22 -10.78 1.65
CA THR A 258 6.71 -10.88 0.27
C THR A 258 5.68 -11.54 -0.64
N MET A 259 5.59 -11.09 -1.92
CA MET A 259 4.77 -11.68 -3.00
C MET A 259 3.32 -12.01 -2.57
N SER A 260 2.72 -11.15 -1.77
CA SER A 260 1.40 -11.40 -1.22
C SER A 260 0.47 -10.19 -1.30
N THR A 261 -0.82 -10.43 -1.15
CA THR A 261 -1.84 -9.41 -1.34
C THR A 261 -2.80 -9.32 -0.17
N ILE A 262 -3.02 -8.11 0.33
CA ILE A 262 -4.15 -7.77 1.20
C ILE A 262 -4.97 -6.67 0.52
N THR A 263 -6.22 -6.96 0.12
CA THR A 263 -7.02 -5.94 -0.57
C THR A 263 -7.52 -4.83 0.35
N GLY A 264 -7.62 -5.09 1.65
CA GLY A 264 -8.03 -4.07 2.61
C GLY A 264 -8.32 -4.60 4.02
N GLY A 265 -9.15 -3.88 4.77
CA GLY A 265 -9.52 -4.24 6.13
C GLY A 265 -8.57 -3.70 7.20
N LYS A 266 -8.52 -4.36 8.35
CA LYS A 266 -7.74 -3.88 9.48
C LYS A 266 -6.99 -5.00 10.19
N ASN A 267 -5.72 -4.76 10.53
CA ASN A 267 -4.88 -5.72 11.26
C ASN A 267 -4.76 -7.09 10.57
N ASN A 268 -4.82 -7.15 9.25
CA ASN A 268 -4.61 -8.38 8.50
C ASN A 268 -3.11 -8.57 8.23
N THR A 269 -2.63 -9.82 8.28
CA THR A 269 -1.20 -10.12 8.17
C THR A 269 -0.93 -11.31 7.25
N THR A 270 -0.02 -11.16 6.29
CA THR A 270 0.58 -12.25 5.53
C THR A 270 2.09 -12.26 5.79
N MET A 271 2.63 -13.41 6.21
CA MET A 271 4.05 -13.56 6.56
C MET A 271 4.85 -14.37 5.54
N CYS A 272 4.20 -14.90 4.51
CA CYS A 272 4.84 -15.75 3.51
C CYS A 272 4.29 -15.50 2.11
N CYS A 273 4.97 -16.04 1.09
CA CYS A 273 4.74 -15.76 -0.33
C CYS A 273 3.41 -16.29 -0.88
N TYR A 274 2.94 -15.68 -1.95
CA TYR A 274 1.81 -16.14 -2.76
C TYR A 274 0.51 -16.32 -1.98
N SER A 275 0.33 -15.49 -0.96
CA SER A 275 -0.82 -15.53 -0.08
C SER A 275 -1.78 -14.37 -0.30
N PHE A 276 -3.06 -14.60 -0.04
CA PHE A 276 -4.11 -13.62 -0.30
C PHE A 276 -5.07 -13.46 0.88
N ILE A 277 -5.25 -12.21 1.33
CA ILE A 277 -6.34 -11.84 2.25
C ILE A 277 -7.26 -10.84 1.56
N GLY A 278 -8.51 -11.21 1.30
CA GLY A 278 -9.49 -10.35 0.65
C GLY A 278 -10.01 -9.21 1.54
N GLY A 279 -9.80 -9.28 2.84
CA GLY A 279 -10.20 -8.19 3.75
C GLY A 279 -10.58 -8.67 5.14
N GLY A 280 -11.45 -7.91 5.83
CA GLY A 280 -11.88 -8.23 7.19
C GLY A 280 -10.96 -7.68 8.27
N SER A 281 -10.89 -8.34 9.41
CA SER A 281 -10.13 -7.84 10.56
C SER A 281 -9.36 -8.93 11.29
N GLY A 282 -8.07 -8.73 11.48
CA GLY A 282 -7.22 -9.62 12.27
C GLY A 282 -7.01 -11.00 11.64
N ASN A 283 -7.16 -11.14 10.32
CA ASN A 283 -6.89 -12.38 9.63
C ASN A 283 -5.39 -12.55 9.43
N THR A 284 -4.87 -13.77 9.60
CA THR A 284 -3.42 -14.04 9.55
C THR A 284 -3.10 -15.26 8.70
N ILE A 285 -2.19 -15.12 7.76
CA ILE A 285 -1.59 -16.20 6.98
C ILE A 285 -0.10 -16.24 7.31
N ILE A 286 0.39 -17.40 7.75
CA ILE A 286 1.81 -17.59 8.10
C ILE A 286 2.56 -18.32 7.01
N GLU A 287 1.93 -19.29 6.33
CA GLU A 287 2.55 -20.11 5.29
C GLU A 287 2.09 -19.73 3.87
N SER A 288 2.85 -20.19 2.87
CA SER A 288 2.66 -19.81 1.46
C SER A 288 1.41 -20.40 0.80
N TYR A 289 1.01 -19.82 -0.32
CA TYR A 289 -0.06 -20.30 -1.20
C TYR A 289 -1.42 -20.43 -0.53
N SER A 290 -1.67 -19.69 0.54
CA SER A 290 -2.93 -19.78 1.29
C SER A 290 -3.83 -18.57 1.08
N THR A 291 -5.13 -18.78 1.24
CA THR A 291 -6.14 -17.74 1.00
C THR A 291 -7.11 -17.62 2.16
N ILE A 292 -7.32 -16.39 2.63
CA ILE A 292 -8.44 -16.02 3.50
C ILE A 292 -9.26 -14.97 2.78
N VAL A 293 -10.50 -15.30 2.36
CA VAL A 293 -11.33 -14.34 1.63
C VAL A 293 -11.74 -13.15 2.51
N GLY A 294 -12.01 -13.39 3.79
CA GLY A 294 -12.37 -12.33 4.71
C GLY A 294 -12.77 -12.80 6.10
N GLY A 295 -13.61 -12.01 6.79
CA GLY A 295 -14.09 -12.33 8.14
C GLY A 295 -13.22 -11.74 9.25
N CYS A 296 -13.25 -12.36 10.43
CA CYS A 296 -12.48 -11.84 11.55
C CYS A 296 -11.66 -12.91 12.28
N SER A 297 -10.40 -12.59 12.53
CA SER A 297 -9.48 -13.45 13.30
C SER A 297 -9.37 -14.88 12.74
N ASN A 298 -9.46 -15.06 11.43
CA ASN A 298 -9.21 -16.35 10.79
C ASN A 298 -7.71 -16.53 10.59
N THR A 299 -7.21 -17.77 10.71
CA THR A 299 -5.77 -18.02 10.72
C THR A 299 -5.40 -19.28 9.95
N THR A 300 -4.38 -19.21 9.10
CA THR A 300 -3.65 -20.36 8.57
C THR A 300 -2.25 -20.34 9.18
N LEU A 301 -1.91 -21.35 10.00
CA LEU A 301 -0.65 -21.37 10.74
C LEU A 301 0.43 -22.14 9.98
N SER A 302 0.53 -23.45 10.13
CA SER A 302 1.47 -24.31 9.40
C SER A 302 0.74 -24.98 8.24
N ALA A 303 0.23 -24.19 7.27
CA ALA A 303 -0.79 -24.63 6.31
C ALA A 303 -0.59 -23.99 4.93
N CYS A 304 0.21 -24.65 4.10
CA CYS A 304 0.34 -24.31 2.68
C CYS A 304 -0.91 -24.74 1.88
N TYR A 305 -1.19 -24.07 0.78
CA TYR A 305 -2.28 -24.40 -0.13
C TYR A 305 -3.66 -24.50 0.54
N SER A 306 -3.89 -23.71 1.56
CA SER A 306 -5.09 -23.79 2.38
C SER A 306 -6.04 -22.62 2.16
N PHE A 307 -7.34 -22.84 2.42
CA PHE A 307 -8.38 -21.87 2.11
C PHE A 307 -9.37 -21.68 3.26
N ILE A 308 -9.59 -20.43 3.67
CA ILE A 308 -10.69 -20.03 4.56
C ILE A 308 -11.61 -19.07 3.81
N GLY A 309 -12.86 -19.49 3.54
CA GLY A 309 -13.84 -18.66 2.82
C GLY A 309 -14.34 -17.45 3.61
N GLY A 310 -14.25 -17.51 4.95
CA GLY A 310 -14.66 -16.39 5.80
C GLY A 310 -15.06 -16.80 7.20
N GLY A 311 -15.97 -16.05 7.83
CA GLY A 311 -16.41 -16.31 9.20
C GLY A 311 -15.51 -15.71 10.26
N CYS A 312 -15.51 -16.32 11.45
CA CYS A 312 -14.80 -15.74 12.59
C CYS A 312 -14.04 -16.78 13.39
N ARG A 313 -12.74 -16.53 13.65
CA ARG A 313 -11.87 -17.38 14.47
C ARG A 313 -11.75 -18.82 13.95
N ASN A 314 -11.80 -19.01 12.63
CA ASN A 314 -11.52 -20.30 12.01
C ASN A 314 -10.00 -20.47 11.88
N SER A 315 -9.49 -21.69 12.08
CA SER A 315 -8.05 -21.99 12.03
C SER A 315 -7.74 -23.24 11.21
N ILE A 316 -6.80 -23.12 10.31
CA ILE A 316 -6.20 -24.27 9.59
C ILE A 316 -4.74 -24.37 10.03
N ASN A 317 -4.31 -25.59 10.37
CA ASN A 317 -2.99 -25.84 10.90
C ASN A 317 -2.17 -26.87 10.08
N ASN A 318 -2.71 -27.39 8.97
CA ASN A 318 -2.03 -28.32 8.08
C ASN A 318 -2.40 -28.07 6.61
N ASP A 319 -1.60 -28.61 5.70
CA ASP A 319 -1.63 -28.35 4.26
C ASP A 319 -2.92 -28.82 3.57
N TYR A 320 -3.19 -28.25 2.40
CA TYR A 320 -4.27 -28.62 1.50
C TYR A 320 -5.67 -28.64 2.13
N SER A 321 -5.86 -27.93 3.21
CA SER A 321 -7.10 -27.94 3.99
C SER A 321 -8.01 -26.76 3.71
N MET A 322 -9.32 -26.96 3.92
CA MET A 322 -10.30 -25.95 3.60
C MET A 322 -11.35 -25.78 4.71
N ILE A 323 -11.64 -24.52 5.07
CA ILE A 323 -12.81 -24.16 5.89
C ILE A 323 -13.67 -23.19 5.08
N GLY A 324 -14.88 -23.60 4.70
CA GLY A 324 -15.80 -22.75 3.94
C GLY A 324 -16.24 -21.50 4.70
N GLY A 325 -16.42 -21.61 6.02
CA GLY A 325 -16.80 -20.47 6.86
C GLY A 325 -17.19 -20.86 8.28
N GLY A 326 -18.12 -20.11 8.88
CA GLY A 326 -18.60 -20.38 10.24
C GLY A 326 -17.75 -19.73 11.34
N THR A 327 -17.80 -20.31 12.54
CA THR A 327 -17.15 -19.70 13.69
C THR A 327 -16.39 -20.75 14.52
N ARG A 328 -15.13 -20.46 14.84
CA ARG A 328 -14.26 -21.29 15.68
C ARG A 328 -14.11 -22.74 15.15
N ASN A 329 -14.15 -22.94 13.85
CA ASN A 329 -13.86 -24.24 13.25
C ASN A 329 -12.34 -24.41 13.14
N VAL A 330 -11.84 -25.62 13.43
CA VAL A 330 -10.41 -25.89 13.43
C VAL A 330 -10.11 -27.17 12.63
N ALA A 331 -9.21 -27.06 11.64
CA ALA A 331 -8.72 -28.18 10.84
C ALA A 331 -7.22 -28.42 11.14
N TYR A 332 -6.89 -29.58 11.66
CA TYR A 332 -5.52 -30.05 11.94
C TYR A 332 -5.07 -31.17 11.00
N GLY A 333 -5.97 -31.82 10.28
CA GLY A 333 -5.63 -32.92 9.38
C GLY A 333 -5.26 -32.43 7.98
N ASP A 334 -4.28 -33.02 7.32
CA ASP A 334 -3.95 -32.72 5.93
C ASP A 334 -5.12 -33.05 5.00
N GLY A 335 -5.33 -32.23 3.98
CA GLY A 335 -6.38 -32.43 3.00
C GLY A 335 -7.80 -32.42 3.58
N SER A 336 -8.02 -31.76 4.68
CA SER A 336 -9.26 -31.75 5.43
C SER A 336 -10.25 -30.70 4.96
N PHE A 337 -11.55 -30.99 5.10
CA PHE A 337 -12.61 -30.06 4.73
C PHE A 337 -13.63 -29.86 5.85
N ILE A 338 -13.81 -28.58 6.27
CA ILE A 338 -14.92 -28.17 7.10
C ILE A 338 -15.79 -27.21 6.29
N GLY A 339 -17.03 -27.60 5.94
CA GLY A 339 -17.92 -26.73 5.15
C GLY A 339 -18.33 -25.46 5.91
N GLY A 340 -18.53 -25.58 7.23
CA GLY A 340 -18.88 -24.45 8.08
C GLY A 340 -19.38 -24.86 9.47
N GLY A 341 -20.25 -24.03 10.06
CA GLY A 341 -20.84 -24.31 11.37
C GLY A 341 -20.10 -23.67 12.54
N LEU A 342 -20.27 -24.23 13.72
CA LEU A 342 -19.76 -23.68 14.98
C LEU A 342 -18.88 -24.68 15.72
N GLN A 343 -17.64 -24.33 16.03
CA GLN A 343 -16.74 -25.09 16.90
C GLN A 343 -16.51 -26.54 16.44
N ASN A 344 -16.52 -26.80 15.15
CA ASN A 344 -16.17 -28.11 14.61
C ASN A 344 -14.65 -28.30 14.60
N THR A 345 -14.18 -29.49 14.97
CA THR A 345 -12.75 -29.80 15.05
C THR A 345 -12.41 -31.05 14.23
N LEU A 346 -11.52 -30.91 13.27
CA LEU A 346 -11.12 -31.98 12.37
C LEU A 346 -9.62 -32.22 12.51
N ASN A 347 -9.24 -33.37 13.10
CA ASN A 347 -7.83 -33.77 13.25
C ASN A 347 -7.43 -34.91 12.30
N GLY A 348 -8.39 -35.63 11.73
CA GLY A 348 -8.12 -36.71 10.81
C GLY A 348 -7.74 -36.25 9.42
N ALA A 349 -6.71 -36.81 8.81
CA ALA A 349 -6.33 -36.50 7.44
C ALA A 349 -7.41 -36.93 6.43
N THR A 350 -7.57 -36.14 5.36
CA THR A 350 -8.51 -36.40 4.26
C THR A 350 -9.94 -36.68 4.75
N SER A 351 -10.33 -35.97 5.79
CA SER A 351 -11.62 -36.13 6.44
C SER A 351 -12.52 -34.92 6.26
N ILE A 352 -13.82 -35.11 6.49
CA ILE A 352 -14.82 -34.09 6.19
C ILE A 352 -15.75 -33.86 7.38
N ILE A 353 -15.98 -32.59 7.74
CA ILE A 353 -17.13 -32.16 8.53
C ILE A 353 -17.90 -31.15 7.67
N VAL A 354 -19.08 -31.54 7.16
CA VAL A 354 -19.84 -30.64 6.28
C VAL A 354 -20.35 -29.43 7.05
N GLY A 355 -20.77 -29.62 8.32
CA GLY A 355 -21.26 -28.50 9.14
C GLY A 355 -21.73 -28.93 10.53
N GLY A 356 -22.67 -28.17 11.08
CA GLY A 356 -23.23 -28.42 12.42
C GLY A 356 -22.44 -27.72 13.54
N SER A 357 -22.52 -28.26 14.74
CA SER A 357 -21.92 -27.64 15.93
C SER A 357 -21.22 -28.63 16.84
N ASN A 358 -20.00 -28.30 17.25
CA ASN A 358 -19.19 -29.14 18.16
C ASN A 358 -18.94 -30.56 17.63
N ASN A 359 -18.92 -30.77 16.34
CA ASN A 359 -18.58 -32.07 15.77
C ASN A 359 -17.07 -32.24 15.76
N LYS A 360 -16.61 -33.46 16.03
CA LYS A 360 -15.19 -33.77 16.09
C LYS A 360 -14.88 -35.05 15.33
N THR A 361 -13.81 -35.03 14.52
CA THR A 361 -13.23 -36.26 13.98
C THR A 361 -11.72 -36.27 14.17
N THR A 362 -11.20 -37.35 14.72
CA THR A 362 -9.76 -37.65 14.76
C THR A 362 -9.40 -38.83 13.85
N GLY A 363 -10.40 -39.45 13.25
CA GLY A 363 -10.25 -40.57 12.29
C GLY A 363 -9.95 -40.06 10.88
N ASN A 364 -9.03 -40.71 10.18
CA ASN A 364 -8.71 -40.42 8.79
C ASN A 364 -9.82 -40.93 7.84
N TYR A 365 -9.98 -40.33 6.69
CA TYR A 365 -10.96 -40.70 5.67
C TYR A 365 -12.40 -40.82 6.23
N SER A 366 -12.71 -40.02 7.23
CA SER A 366 -13.98 -40.10 7.96
C SER A 366 -14.87 -38.88 7.73
N ILE A 367 -16.18 -39.07 7.80
CA ILE A 367 -17.15 -38.01 7.46
C ILE A 367 -18.13 -37.81 8.59
N VAL A 368 -18.30 -36.53 8.99
CA VAL A 368 -19.45 -36.08 9.77
C VAL A 368 -20.25 -35.09 8.93
N SER A 369 -21.42 -35.50 8.43
CA SER A 369 -22.21 -34.63 7.55
C SER A 369 -22.88 -33.48 8.29
N GLY A 370 -23.07 -33.58 9.60
CA GLY A 370 -23.65 -32.48 10.38
C GLY A 370 -24.11 -32.89 11.79
N GLY A 371 -25.14 -32.20 12.31
CA GLY A 371 -25.64 -32.43 13.64
C GLY A 371 -24.83 -31.68 14.72
N ARG A 372 -24.94 -32.18 15.96
CA ARG A 372 -24.32 -31.55 17.12
C ARG A 372 -23.65 -32.56 18.04
N ASN A 373 -22.45 -32.25 18.49
CA ASN A 373 -21.66 -33.06 19.42
C ASN A 373 -21.36 -34.47 18.90
N ASN A 374 -21.30 -34.71 17.59
CA ASN A 374 -20.96 -36.00 17.04
C ASN A 374 -19.45 -36.17 17.01
N THR A 375 -18.96 -37.38 17.33
CA THR A 375 -17.53 -37.67 17.45
C THR A 375 -17.12 -38.95 16.71
N ILE A 376 -16.13 -38.90 15.86
CA ILE A 376 -15.41 -40.07 15.32
C ILE A 376 -13.98 -40.04 15.88
N SER A 377 -13.59 -41.11 16.61
CA SER A 377 -12.31 -41.13 17.33
C SER A 377 -11.35 -42.17 16.78
N ASN A 378 -10.20 -41.71 16.28
CA ASN A 378 -9.01 -42.50 15.88
C ASN A 378 -9.25 -43.65 14.89
N ASN A 379 -10.31 -43.59 14.11
CA ASN A 379 -10.77 -44.67 13.23
C ASN A 379 -10.68 -44.25 11.77
N ILE A 380 -10.68 -45.21 10.87
CA ILE A 380 -10.66 -44.96 9.43
C ILE A 380 -11.99 -45.39 8.77
N TYR A 381 -12.33 -44.64 7.70
CA TYR A 381 -13.49 -44.97 6.84
C TYR A 381 -14.83 -44.98 7.58
N SER A 382 -15.01 -44.14 8.59
CA SER A 382 -16.24 -44.12 9.38
C SER A 382 -17.10 -42.89 9.08
N THR A 383 -18.42 -43.02 9.21
CA THR A 383 -19.35 -41.95 8.84
C THR A 383 -20.44 -41.72 9.90
N ILE A 384 -20.68 -40.44 10.27
CA ILE A 384 -21.91 -40.00 11.00
C ILE A 384 -22.66 -39.05 10.10
N SER A 385 -23.85 -39.46 9.62
CA SER A 385 -24.65 -38.60 8.75
C SER A 385 -25.33 -37.44 9.50
N GLY A 386 -25.45 -37.51 10.82
CA GLY A 386 -26.00 -36.41 11.62
C GLY A 386 -26.49 -36.83 12.99
N GLY A 387 -27.42 -36.06 13.57
CA GLY A 387 -28.01 -36.34 14.89
C GLY A 387 -27.26 -35.61 16.02
N TYR A 388 -27.45 -36.10 17.23
CA TYR A 388 -26.94 -35.47 18.46
C TYR A 388 -26.15 -36.46 19.32
N SER A 389 -24.94 -36.08 19.70
CA SER A 389 -24.09 -36.83 20.63
C SER A 389 -23.84 -38.30 20.20
N ASN A 390 -23.68 -38.55 18.92
CA ASN A 390 -23.29 -39.87 18.39
C ASN A 390 -21.76 -40.03 18.40
N THR A 391 -21.30 -41.22 18.78
CA THR A 391 -19.87 -41.53 18.86
C THR A 391 -19.53 -42.82 18.14
N ILE A 392 -18.51 -42.76 17.27
CA ILE A 392 -17.87 -43.94 16.66
C ILE A 392 -16.44 -44.07 17.18
N THR A 393 -16.09 -45.27 17.64
CA THR A 393 -14.73 -45.61 18.09
C THR A 393 -14.19 -46.85 17.38
N SER A 394 -14.73 -47.19 16.22
CA SER A 394 -14.39 -48.38 15.41
C SER A 394 -14.24 -48.05 13.93
N ASP A 395 -13.48 -48.84 13.18
CA ASP A 395 -13.25 -48.66 11.76
C ASP A 395 -14.44 -49.10 10.89
N CYS A 396 -14.49 -48.59 9.67
CA CYS A 396 -15.42 -48.99 8.62
C CYS A 396 -16.90 -48.98 9.07
N SER A 397 -17.29 -48.03 9.89
CA SER A 397 -18.56 -48.06 10.59
C SER A 397 -19.39 -46.81 10.36
N GLY A 398 -20.72 -46.91 10.54
CA GLY A 398 -21.63 -45.81 10.26
C GLY A 398 -22.78 -45.62 11.23
N ILE A 399 -23.11 -44.33 11.52
CA ILE A 399 -24.35 -43.96 12.22
C ILE A 399 -25.14 -43.06 11.26
N LEU A 400 -26.30 -43.53 10.80
CA LEU A 400 -27.14 -42.77 9.88
C LEU A 400 -27.89 -41.58 10.55
N GLY A 401 -27.92 -41.56 11.86
CA GLY A 401 -28.58 -40.46 12.62
C GLY A 401 -29.02 -40.90 14.01
N GLY A 402 -29.94 -40.13 14.59
CA GLY A 402 -30.45 -40.36 15.98
C GLY A 402 -29.56 -39.68 17.01
N ASP A 403 -29.83 -40.06 18.28
CA ASP A 403 -29.21 -39.41 19.43
C ASP A 403 -28.54 -40.40 20.35
N ASN A 404 -27.40 -39.99 20.91
CA ASN A 404 -26.68 -40.73 21.96
C ASN A 404 -26.32 -42.17 21.57
N ASN A 405 -25.98 -42.42 20.32
CA ASN A 405 -25.53 -43.74 19.88
C ASN A 405 -24.03 -43.87 20.11
N TYR A 406 -23.59 -45.04 20.54
CA TYR A 406 -22.22 -45.40 20.74
C TYR A 406 -21.86 -46.68 19.94
N LEU A 407 -21.01 -46.53 18.93
CA LEU A 407 -20.60 -47.57 18.02
C LEU A 407 -19.11 -47.89 18.23
N CYS A 408 -18.81 -49.02 18.86
CA CYS A 408 -17.45 -49.48 19.15
C CYS A 408 -17.05 -50.75 18.40
N ASN A 409 -17.88 -51.21 17.46
CA ASN A 409 -17.72 -52.46 16.73
C ASN A 409 -17.45 -52.22 15.27
N THR A 410 -16.50 -52.93 14.68
CA THR A 410 -16.03 -52.76 13.28
C THR A 410 -17.09 -53.26 12.30
N ASN A 411 -17.12 -52.68 11.10
CA ASN A 411 -18.07 -52.97 10.02
C ASN A 411 -19.53 -52.94 10.45
N SER A 412 -19.89 -52.08 11.35
CA SER A 412 -21.22 -52.05 11.95
C SER A 412 -21.93 -50.70 11.71
N PHE A 413 -23.28 -50.77 11.70
CA PHE A 413 -24.09 -49.58 11.43
C PHE A 413 -25.17 -49.41 12.48
N ILE A 414 -25.53 -48.16 12.77
CA ILE A 414 -26.65 -47.83 13.68
C ILE A 414 -27.69 -46.97 12.95
N ILE A 415 -28.95 -47.35 13.10
CA ILE A 415 -30.14 -46.58 12.74
C ILE A 415 -31.05 -46.50 13.98
N GLY A 416 -30.99 -45.42 14.71
CA GLY A 416 -31.80 -45.34 15.92
C GLY A 416 -31.28 -44.38 16.96
N LYS A 417 -31.73 -44.60 18.21
CA LYS A 417 -31.43 -43.74 19.35
C LYS A 417 -30.98 -44.52 20.55
N SER A 418 -29.95 -44.03 21.22
CA SER A 418 -29.44 -44.64 22.47
C SER A 418 -29.01 -46.10 22.31
N ILE A 419 -28.42 -46.43 21.15
CA ILE A 419 -27.92 -47.78 20.87
C ILE A 419 -26.43 -47.81 21.24
N ASN A 420 -26.07 -48.86 22.00
CA ASN A 420 -24.69 -49.22 22.31
C ASN A 420 -24.42 -50.60 21.67
N THR A 421 -23.45 -50.61 20.76
CA THR A 421 -23.15 -51.86 19.99
C THR A 421 -22.30 -52.80 20.79
N ASN A 422 -22.45 -54.13 20.52
CA ASN A 422 -21.79 -55.22 21.24
C ASN A 422 -21.23 -56.32 20.35
N ARG A 423 -21.26 -56.15 19.03
CA ARG A 423 -20.68 -57.15 18.05
C ARG A 423 -20.37 -56.48 16.69
N ASP A 424 -19.37 -57.04 16.03
CA ASP A 424 -18.95 -56.61 14.71
C ASP A 424 -19.89 -57.09 13.58
N ASN A 425 -19.73 -56.53 12.40
CA ASN A 425 -20.45 -56.92 11.18
C ASN A 425 -21.98 -56.91 11.34
N THR A 426 -22.51 -55.93 12.06
CA THR A 426 -23.95 -55.91 12.45
C THR A 426 -24.57 -54.55 12.23
N THR A 427 -25.80 -54.56 11.71
CA THR A 427 -26.66 -53.37 11.70
C THR A 427 -27.61 -53.38 12.90
N PHE A 428 -27.52 -52.34 13.72
CA PHE A 428 -28.37 -52.18 14.90
C PHE A 428 -29.48 -51.17 14.59
N ILE A 429 -30.72 -51.54 14.76
CA ILE A 429 -31.89 -50.74 14.43
C ILE A 429 -32.89 -50.74 15.62
N ASN A 430 -33.36 -49.56 16.02
CA ASN A 430 -34.58 -49.44 16.86
C ASN A 430 -35.82 -49.44 15.95
N ASN A 431 -36.86 -50.16 16.31
CA ASN A 431 -38.19 -50.06 15.69
C ASN A 431 -38.20 -50.21 14.16
N LEU A 432 -37.78 -51.37 13.66
CA LEU A 432 -37.86 -51.70 12.23
C LEU A 432 -39.33 -51.94 11.83
N THR A 433 -39.82 -51.15 10.89
CA THR A 433 -41.10 -51.39 10.22
C THR A 433 -40.81 -51.79 8.77
N ILE A 434 -41.22 -52.98 8.37
CA ILE A 434 -41.13 -53.43 7.00
C ILE A 434 -42.53 -53.41 6.37
N THR A 435 -42.71 -52.51 5.39
CA THR A 435 -43.95 -52.42 4.62
C THR A 435 -43.88 -53.23 3.35
N GLN A 436 -44.99 -53.73 2.88
CA GLN A 436 -45.10 -54.50 1.61
C GLN A 436 -44.26 -55.80 1.57
N LEU A 437 -44.12 -56.47 2.72
CA LEU A 437 -43.55 -57.84 2.69
C LEU A 437 -44.41 -58.77 1.86
N PRO A 438 -43.84 -59.51 0.92
CA PRO A 438 -44.59 -60.51 0.19
C PRO A 438 -45.07 -61.59 1.15
N THR A 439 -46.23 -62.16 0.85
CA THR A 439 -46.82 -63.20 1.68
C THR A 439 -46.76 -64.54 1.02
N TYR A 440 -46.13 -65.50 1.66
CA TYR A 440 -45.99 -66.87 1.18
C TYR A 440 -46.33 -67.86 2.31
N VAL A 441 -46.86 -69.02 1.94
CA VAL A 441 -47.23 -70.09 2.93
C VAL A 441 -46.01 -70.75 3.53
N ASP A 442 -44.96 -70.92 2.77
CA ASP A 442 -43.72 -71.55 3.21
C ASP A 442 -42.51 -71.09 2.38
N ASN A 443 -41.32 -71.63 2.67
CA ASN A 443 -40.08 -71.29 2.02
C ASN A 443 -40.07 -71.70 0.51
N SER A 444 -40.66 -72.80 0.18
CA SER A 444 -40.75 -73.27 -1.22
C SER A 444 -41.59 -72.35 -2.07
N ALA A 445 -42.72 -71.87 -1.57
CA ALA A 445 -43.55 -70.90 -2.22
C ALA A 445 -42.89 -69.54 -2.38
N ALA A 446 -42.07 -69.12 -1.39
CA ALA A 446 -41.28 -67.89 -1.48
C ALA A 446 -40.20 -67.97 -2.55
N LEU A 447 -39.46 -69.06 -2.64
CA LEU A 447 -38.46 -69.29 -3.72
C LEU A 447 -39.15 -69.37 -5.10
N GLY A 448 -40.29 -70.09 -5.20
CA GLY A 448 -41.07 -70.16 -6.45
C GLY A 448 -41.70 -68.83 -6.84
N GLY A 449 -41.90 -67.93 -5.94
CA GLY A 449 -42.36 -66.54 -6.15
C GLY A 449 -41.27 -65.55 -6.48
N GLY A 450 -40.00 -66.01 -6.58
CA GLY A 450 -38.88 -65.20 -7.02
C GLY A 450 -38.04 -64.56 -5.88
N LEU A 451 -38.27 -64.95 -4.62
CA LEU A 451 -37.38 -64.57 -3.55
C LEU A 451 -36.09 -65.42 -3.56
N ASN A 452 -34.98 -64.85 -3.09
CA ASN A 452 -33.71 -65.52 -2.96
C ASN A 452 -33.44 -65.95 -1.52
N VAL A 453 -32.52 -66.91 -1.33
CA VAL A 453 -32.03 -67.27 -0.02
C VAL A 453 -31.52 -66.01 0.70
N GLY A 454 -32.00 -65.78 1.93
CA GLY A 454 -31.71 -64.58 2.70
C GLY A 454 -32.81 -63.48 2.65
N ASP A 455 -33.73 -63.54 1.67
CA ASP A 455 -34.87 -62.61 1.59
C ASP A 455 -35.89 -62.84 2.71
N VAL A 456 -36.63 -61.83 3.06
CA VAL A 456 -37.58 -61.86 4.15
C VAL A 456 -39.00 -61.82 3.60
N TYR A 457 -39.88 -62.70 4.10
CA TYR A 457 -41.30 -62.70 3.80
C TYR A 457 -42.17 -62.88 5.05
N ARG A 458 -43.47 -62.70 4.95
CA ARG A 458 -44.41 -62.98 6.05
C ARG A 458 -45.31 -64.17 5.69
N THR A 459 -45.70 -64.92 6.69
CA THR A 459 -46.73 -65.92 6.51
C THR A 459 -48.13 -65.29 6.44
N SER A 460 -49.16 -66.03 6.05
CA SER A 460 -50.56 -65.60 6.14
C SER A 460 -51.02 -65.32 7.58
N THR A 461 -50.34 -65.90 8.58
CA THR A 461 -50.53 -65.60 10.00
C THR A 461 -49.76 -64.39 10.50
N GLY A 462 -48.96 -63.81 9.67
CA GLY A 462 -48.16 -62.57 10.01
C GLY A 462 -46.79 -62.85 10.55
N ASP A 463 -46.33 -64.13 10.64
CA ASP A 463 -44.99 -64.48 11.11
C ASP A 463 -43.95 -64.07 10.10
N LEU A 464 -42.86 -63.45 10.57
CA LEU A 464 -41.70 -63.13 9.78
C LEU A 464 -40.81 -64.34 9.56
N LYS A 465 -40.48 -64.64 8.31
CA LYS A 465 -39.60 -65.74 7.91
C LYS A 465 -38.50 -65.26 7.00
N ILE A 466 -37.39 -66.00 7.00
CA ILE A 466 -36.26 -65.78 6.08
C ILE A 466 -36.24 -66.96 5.13
N VAL A 467 -36.02 -66.73 3.84
CA VAL A 467 -35.82 -67.76 2.83
C VAL A 467 -34.47 -68.45 3.06
N TYR A 468 -34.46 -69.74 3.18
CA TYR A 468 -33.25 -70.57 3.44
C TYR A 468 -33.08 -71.71 2.44
#